data_b2f6f01ee1afe73928e7e4b5e541f510
#
_entry.id   b2f6f01ee1afe73928e7e4b5e541f510
#
_cell.length_a   1.000
_cell.length_b   1.000
_cell.length_c   1.000
_cell.angle_alpha   90.00
_cell.angle_beta   90.00
_cell.angle_gamma   90.00
#
_symmetry.space_group_name_H-M   'P 1'
#
loop_
_entity.id
_entity.type
_entity.pdbx_description
1 polymer ?
#
loop_
_entity_poly.entity_id
_entity_poly.type
_entity_poly.pdbx_seq_one_letter_code
_entity_poly.pdbx_strand_id
1 'polypeptide(L)'
;MPPSVTSFTALDALTHAIEAFVSTKANAMSDFYAKEAISCISKNIETVFEHPNNIEARQQLLIGSFYAGIAFSNSSTNLAHATGRALGVKFHMPHGQCVALMHPFVIQYSLESAYERYEEIAKIIGLNGTHFLSGYLDELNRKQHIWKSAQQMAPLLTDEVIEQLAEQALSGNGILTNRKVPSNEEIEVIFKQLRKRLQIEGGIVEWQQCQVEK
;
A
#
# COMPACT_ATOMS: atom_id res chain seq x y z
N MET A 1 -6.89 15.12 15.05
CA MET A 1 -7.29 13.86 14.40
C MET A 1 -6.76 12.71 15.25
N PRO A 2 -7.53 11.66 15.55
CA PRO A 2 -7.06 10.51 16.35
C PRO A 2 -5.86 9.80 15.70
N PRO A 3 -4.95 9.16 16.48
CA PRO A 3 -3.77 8.50 15.94
C PRO A 3 -4.08 7.45 14.86
N SER A 4 -5.07 6.58 15.09
CA SER A 4 -5.48 5.55 14.11
C SER A 4 -5.95 6.15 12.79
N VAL A 5 -6.76 7.22 12.84
CA VAL A 5 -7.21 7.92 11.63
C VAL A 5 -6.03 8.57 10.91
N THR A 6 -5.09 9.17 11.67
CA THR A 6 -3.86 9.74 11.10
C THR A 6 -3.05 8.67 10.37
N SER A 7 -2.88 7.49 10.96
CA SER A 7 -2.13 6.39 10.37
C SER A 7 -2.80 5.89 9.08
N PHE A 8 -4.11 5.62 9.14
CA PHE A 8 -4.84 5.12 7.98
C PHE A 8 -4.82 6.09 6.81
N THR A 9 -5.05 7.39 7.07
CA THR A 9 -5.08 8.41 6.01
C THR A 9 -3.69 8.73 5.45
N ALA A 10 -2.64 8.68 6.27
CA ALA A 10 -1.27 8.91 5.81
C ALA A 10 -0.77 7.76 4.93
N LEU A 11 -1.04 6.50 5.32
CA LEU A 11 -0.68 5.32 4.54
C LEU A 11 -1.49 5.23 3.24
N ASP A 12 -2.75 5.64 3.26
CA ASP A 12 -3.60 5.75 2.07
C ASP A 12 -3.05 6.79 1.09
N ALA A 13 -2.71 7.98 1.58
CA ALA A 13 -2.12 9.04 0.76
C ALA A 13 -0.77 8.62 0.15
N LEU A 14 0.07 7.90 0.89
CA LEU A 14 1.32 7.35 0.37
C LEU A 14 1.03 6.32 -0.73
N THR A 15 0.04 5.45 -0.52
CA THR A 15 -0.37 4.47 -1.54
C THR A 15 -0.92 5.15 -2.79
N HIS A 16 -1.76 6.18 -2.65
CA HIS A 16 -2.23 6.98 -3.77
C HIS A 16 -1.08 7.54 -4.61
N ALA A 17 -0.07 8.12 -3.96
CA ALA A 17 1.09 8.70 -4.63
C ALA A 17 1.93 7.64 -5.37
N ILE A 18 2.22 6.51 -4.71
CA ILE A 18 2.99 5.41 -5.31
C ILE A 18 2.23 4.82 -6.49
N GLU A 19 0.94 4.49 -6.32
CA GLU A 19 0.14 3.91 -7.40
C GLU A 19 -0.05 4.88 -8.57
N ALA A 20 -0.28 6.16 -8.31
CA ALA A 20 -0.35 7.18 -9.35
C ALA A 20 0.92 7.22 -10.19
N PHE A 21 2.08 7.15 -9.54
CA PHE A 21 3.38 7.14 -10.21
C PHE A 21 3.61 5.89 -11.04
N VAL A 22 3.27 4.69 -10.55
CA VAL A 22 3.47 3.43 -11.29
C VAL A 22 2.33 3.08 -12.26
N SER A 23 1.27 3.88 -12.32
CA SER A 23 0.11 3.66 -13.19
C SER A 23 0.50 3.63 -14.67
N THR A 24 -0.23 2.84 -15.48
CA THR A 24 -0.13 2.91 -16.96
C THR A 24 -0.62 4.24 -17.52
N LYS A 25 -1.41 5.00 -16.75
CA LYS A 25 -1.92 6.34 -17.10
C LYS A 25 -1.04 7.48 -16.56
N ALA A 26 0.10 7.15 -15.93
CA ALA A 26 1.02 8.15 -15.44
C ALA A 26 1.53 9.05 -16.57
N ASN A 27 1.67 10.33 -16.28
CA ASN A 27 2.10 11.37 -17.21
C ASN A 27 2.94 12.40 -16.47
N ALA A 28 3.58 13.33 -17.20
CA ALA A 28 4.51 14.29 -16.62
C ALA A 28 3.92 15.12 -15.46
N MET A 29 2.63 15.48 -15.54
CA MET A 29 1.95 16.22 -14.48
C MET A 29 1.71 15.33 -13.25
N SER A 30 1.13 14.14 -13.44
CA SER A 30 0.89 13.22 -12.34
C SER A 30 2.19 12.75 -11.70
N ASP A 31 3.26 12.55 -12.48
CA ASP A 31 4.57 12.15 -11.99
C ASP A 31 5.20 13.21 -11.09
N PHE A 32 5.11 14.48 -11.48
CA PHE A 32 5.60 15.58 -10.65
C PHE A 32 4.93 15.58 -9.26
N TYR A 33 3.61 15.59 -9.22
CA TYR A 33 2.88 15.61 -7.95
C TYR A 33 3.04 14.32 -7.14
N ALA A 34 3.12 13.16 -7.79
CA ALA A 34 3.36 11.88 -7.12
C ALA A 34 4.71 11.85 -6.41
N LYS A 35 5.77 12.30 -7.06
CA LYS A 35 7.12 12.37 -6.47
C LYS A 35 7.19 13.34 -5.28
N GLU A 36 6.59 14.52 -5.42
CA GLU A 36 6.49 15.47 -4.32
C GLU A 36 5.68 14.91 -3.14
N ALA A 37 4.55 14.23 -3.43
CA ALA A 37 3.75 13.58 -2.41
C ALA A 37 4.54 12.50 -1.67
N ILE A 38 5.22 11.60 -2.39
CA ILE A 38 6.05 10.54 -1.79
C ILE A 38 7.14 11.18 -0.90
N SER A 39 7.82 12.22 -1.38
CA SER A 39 8.86 12.91 -0.61
C SER A 39 8.31 13.56 0.67
N CYS A 40 7.21 14.32 0.57
CA CYS A 40 6.59 14.96 1.72
C CYS A 40 6.11 13.94 2.76
N ILE A 41 5.46 12.87 2.31
CA ILE A 41 4.88 11.88 3.23
C ILE A 41 5.98 11.03 3.85
N SER A 42 6.87 10.44 3.06
CA SER A 42 7.88 9.51 3.57
C SER A 42 8.83 10.14 4.59
N LYS A 43 9.19 11.41 4.42
CA LYS A 43 10.07 12.14 5.35
C LYS A 43 9.41 12.53 6.67
N ASN A 44 8.08 12.56 6.73
CA ASN A 44 7.35 13.10 7.87
C ASN A 44 6.42 12.09 8.55
N ILE A 45 6.11 10.97 7.91
CA ILE A 45 5.11 10.01 8.39
C ILE A 45 5.50 9.42 9.76
N GLU A 46 6.75 9.00 9.93
CA GLU A 46 7.23 8.45 11.20
C GLU A 46 7.24 9.53 12.29
N THR A 47 7.68 10.75 11.99
CA THR A 47 7.65 11.88 12.93
C THR A 47 6.24 12.16 13.43
N VAL A 48 5.24 12.12 12.55
CA VAL A 48 3.83 12.32 12.97
C VAL A 48 3.32 11.16 13.81
N PHE A 49 3.80 9.95 13.58
CA PHE A 49 3.41 8.79 14.37
C PHE A 49 4.00 8.84 15.78
N GLU A 50 5.27 9.21 15.90
CA GLU A 50 5.99 9.30 17.18
C GLU A 50 5.63 10.58 17.94
N HIS A 51 5.42 11.68 17.22
CA HIS A 51 5.15 13.02 17.76
C HIS A 51 3.86 13.61 17.16
N PRO A 52 2.66 13.13 17.57
CA PRO A 52 1.38 13.50 16.96
C PRO A 52 1.03 15.00 17.01
N ASN A 53 1.71 15.76 17.88
CA ASN A 53 1.51 17.20 18.02
C ASN A 53 2.52 18.04 17.22
N ASN A 54 3.43 17.42 16.47
CA ASN A 54 4.35 18.14 15.59
C ASN A 54 3.57 18.74 14.39
N ILE A 55 3.30 20.04 14.48
CA ILE A 55 2.47 20.76 13.51
C ILE A 55 3.15 20.83 12.15
N GLU A 56 4.46 21.01 12.09
CA GLU A 56 5.23 21.10 10.85
C GLU A 56 5.17 19.76 10.07
N ALA A 57 5.42 18.65 10.76
CA ALA A 57 5.33 17.33 10.14
C ALA A 57 3.89 17.01 9.68
N ARG A 58 2.87 17.38 10.47
CA ARG A 58 1.45 17.24 10.07
C ARG A 58 1.09 18.09 8.86
N GLN A 59 1.63 19.30 8.77
CA GLN A 59 1.44 20.17 7.61
C GLN A 59 2.05 19.53 6.35
N GLN A 60 3.24 18.95 6.46
CA GLN A 60 3.87 18.24 5.34
C GLN A 60 3.06 17.01 4.91
N LEU A 61 2.49 16.24 5.84
CA LEU A 61 1.57 15.15 5.49
C LEU A 61 0.32 15.65 4.77
N LEU A 62 -0.25 16.78 5.20
CA LEU A 62 -1.42 17.37 4.54
C LEU A 62 -1.10 17.82 3.11
N ILE A 63 0.04 18.48 2.91
CA ILE A 63 0.53 18.89 1.59
C ILE A 63 0.78 17.66 0.72
N GLY A 64 1.45 16.64 1.24
CA GLY A 64 1.68 15.38 0.53
C GLY A 64 0.39 14.67 0.15
N SER A 65 -0.60 14.63 1.03
CA SER A 65 -1.93 14.09 0.74
C SER A 65 -2.64 14.87 -0.38
N PHE A 66 -2.54 16.20 -0.36
CA PHE A 66 -3.09 17.03 -1.43
C PHE A 66 -2.42 16.77 -2.78
N TYR A 67 -1.09 16.66 -2.81
CA TYR A 67 -0.35 16.32 -4.02
C TYR A 67 -0.67 14.90 -4.52
N ALA A 68 -0.80 13.92 -3.62
CA ALA A 68 -1.26 12.58 -3.97
C ALA A 68 -2.64 12.62 -4.61
N GLY A 69 -3.55 13.46 -4.09
CA GLY A 69 -4.87 13.71 -4.66
C GLY A 69 -4.81 14.20 -6.10
N ILE A 70 -3.97 15.20 -6.39
CA ILE A 70 -3.75 15.71 -7.74
C ILE A 70 -3.17 14.60 -8.64
N ALA A 71 -2.16 13.86 -8.15
CA ALA A 71 -1.49 12.83 -8.91
C ALA A 71 -2.46 11.73 -9.39
N PHE A 72 -3.20 11.09 -8.45
CA PHE A 72 -4.09 9.99 -8.85
C PHE A 72 -5.31 10.46 -9.65
N SER A 73 -5.80 11.69 -9.44
CA SER A 73 -6.90 12.25 -10.23
C SER A 73 -6.51 12.49 -11.70
N ASN A 74 -5.23 12.67 -11.98
CA ASN A 74 -4.68 12.85 -13.33
C ASN A 74 -4.02 11.58 -13.90
N SER A 75 -4.02 10.49 -13.15
CA SER A 75 -3.58 9.16 -13.59
C SER A 75 -4.60 8.09 -13.17
N SER A 76 -4.33 7.34 -12.14
CA SER A 76 -5.28 6.39 -11.51
C SER A 76 -4.69 5.82 -10.22
N THR A 77 -5.55 5.20 -9.40
CA THR A 77 -5.15 4.17 -8.45
C THR A 77 -5.03 2.82 -9.16
N ASN A 78 -4.36 1.84 -8.54
CA ASN A 78 -4.08 0.54 -9.12
C ASN A 78 -4.58 -0.63 -8.24
N LEU A 79 -3.82 -1.71 -8.21
CA LEU A 79 -4.19 -2.98 -7.60
C LEU A 79 -4.33 -2.95 -6.07
N ALA A 80 -3.54 -2.11 -5.36
CA ALA A 80 -3.67 -2.00 -3.90
C ALA A 80 -5.03 -1.40 -3.50
N HIS A 81 -5.49 -0.40 -4.25
CA HIS A 81 -6.83 0.16 -4.04
C HIS A 81 -7.94 -0.80 -4.49
N ALA A 82 -7.77 -1.56 -5.57
CA ALA A 82 -8.75 -2.53 -6.01
C ALA A 82 -8.94 -3.63 -4.96
N THR A 83 -7.86 -4.23 -4.48
CA THR A 83 -7.88 -5.28 -3.45
C THR A 83 -8.27 -4.73 -2.07
N GLY A 84 -7.79 -3.53 -1.69
CA GLY A 84 -8.15 -2.88 -0.44
C GLY A 84 -9.63 -2.53 -0.34
N ARG A 85 -10.26 -2.08 -1.45
CA ARG A 85 -11.72 -1.83 -1.49
C ARG A 85 -12.51 -3.12 -1.30
N ALA A 86 -12.10 -4.23 -1.91
CA ALA A 86 -12.76 -5.52 -1.72
C ALA A 86 -12.74 -5.93 -0.23
N LEU A 87 -11.60 -5.80 0.46
CA LEU A 87 -11.50 -6.02 1.91
C LEU A 87 -12.43 -5.10 2.71
N GLY A 88 -12.40 -3.80 2.41
CA GLY A 88 -13.18 -2.79 3.13
C GLY A 88 -14.68 -3.05 3.06
N VAL A 89 -15.19 -3.45 1.90
CA VAL A 89 -16.59 -3.82 1.71
C VAL A 89 -16.94 -5.11 2.47
N LYS A 90 -16.11 -6.15 2.33
CA LYS A 90 -16.36 -7.47 2.93
C LYS A 90 -16.33 -7.44 4.46
N PHE A 91 -15.39 -6.71 5.05
CA PHE A 91 -15.13 -6.73 6.50
C PHE A 91 -15.51 -5.44 7.22
N HIS A 92 -16.13 -4.47 6.52
CA HIS A 92 -16.51 -3.16 7.09
C HIS A 92 -15.35 -2.44 7.78
N MET A 93 -14.17 -2.52 7.18
CA MET A 93 -12.95 -1.93 7.72
C MET A 93 -12.68 -0.54 7.10
N PRO A 94 -11.94 0.34 7.82
CA PRO A 94 -11.53 1.63 7.28
C PRO A 94 -10.74 1.48 5.97
N HIS A 95 -11.06 2.29 4.97
CA HIS A 95 -10.47 2.21 3.63
C HIS A 95 -8.94 2.23 3.66
N GLY A 96 -8.35 3.26 4.26
CA GLY A 96 -6.90 3.41 4.30
C GLY A 96 -6.18 2.27 5.03
N GLN A 97 -6.83 1.63 6.03
CA GLN A 97 -6.32 0.43 6.67
C GLN A 97 -6.26 -0.74 5.68
N CYS A 98 -7.33 -0.96 4.92
CA CYS A 98 -7.39 -2.06 3.94
C CYS A 98 -6.37 -1.88 2.82
N VAL A 99 -6.23 -0.66 2.32
CA VAL A 99 -5.23 -0.32 1.29
C VAL A 99 -3.81 -0.54 1.82
N ALA A 100 -3.52 -0.09 3.05
CA ALA A 100 -2.21 -0.29 3.69
C ALA A 100 -1.87 -1.77 3.87
N LEU A 101 -2.84 -2.62 4.23
CA LEU A 101 -2.65 -4.07 4.34
C LEU A 101 -2.26 -4.73 3.02
N MET A 102 -2.84 -4.28 1.90
CA MET A 102 -2.61 -4.90 0.59
C MET A 102 -1.34 -4.41 -0.10
N HIS A 103 -0.95 -3.16 0.13
CA HIS A 103 0.10 -2.51 -0.65
C HIS A 103 1.47 -3.21 -0.65
N PRO A 104 2.01 -3.76 0.47
CA PRO A 104 3.27 -4.50 0.44
C PRO A 104 3.28 -5.68 -0.54
N PHE A 105 2.18 -6.42 -0.63
CA PHE A 105 2.05 -7.59 -1.52
C PHE A 105 1.87 -7.17 -2.98
N VAL A 106 1.15 -6.08 -3.21
CA VAL A 106 0.95 -5.51 -4.56
C VAL A 106 2.26 -4.99 -5.13
N ILE A 107 3.12 -4.36 -4.31
CA ILE A 107 4.46 -3.97 -4.76
C ILE A 107 5.26 -5.22 -5.19
N GLN A 108 5.28 -6.27 -4.37
CA GLN A 108 6.00 -7.51 -4.73
C GLN A 108 5.50 -8.11 -6.04
N TYR A 109 4.19 -8.14 -6.23
CA TYR A 109 3.56 -8.64 -7.46
C TYR A 109 3.92 -7.80 -8.69
N SER A 110 3.99 -6.49 -8.55
CA SER A 110 4.13 -5.54 -9.67
C SER A 110 5.58 -5.10 -9.93
N LEU A 111 6.51 -5.47 -9.06
CA LEU A 111 7.88 -4.90 -9.02
C LEU A 111 8.59 -4.97 -10.37
N GLU A 112 8.63 -6.15 -10.98
CA GLU A 112 9.34 -6.36 -12.24
C GLU A 112 8.72 -5.59 -13.40
N SER A 113 7.41 -5.44 -13.43
CA SER A 113 6.69 -4.77 -14.51
C SER A 113 6.78 -3.24 -14.48
N ALA A 114 7.26 -2.67 -13.37
CA ALA A 114 7.45 -1.24 -13.16
C ALA A 114 8.79 -0.92 -12.47
N TYR A 115 9.82 -1.76 -12.70
CA TYR A 115 11.08 -1.73 -11.94
C TYR A 115 11.71 -0.35 -11.85
N GLU A 116 11.90 0.34 -12.98
CA GLU A 116 12.52 1.66 -13.02
C GLU A 116 11.74 2.71 -12.20
N ARG A 117 10.41 2.62 -12.23
CA ARG A 117 9.57 3.53 -11.44
C ARG A 117 9.65 3.22 -9.94
N TYR A 118 9.65 1.95 -9.56
CA TYR A 118 9.86 1.57 -8.16
C TYR A 118 11.28 1.91 -7.69
N GLU A 119 12.28 1.84 -8.56
CA GLU A 119 13.64 2.30 -8.24
C GLU A 119 13.69 3.79 -7.94
N GLU A 120 12.98 4.61 -8.72
CA GLU A 120 12.87 6.06 -8.45
C GLU A 120 12.16 6.34 -7.13
N ILE A 121 11.07 5.61 -6.81
CA ILE A 121 10.39 5.69 -5.52
C ILE A 121 11.35 5.33 -4.37
N ALA A 122 12.09 4.24 -4.50
CA ALA A 122 13.06 3.82 -3.48
C ALA A 122 14.12 4.90 -3.22
N LYS A 123 14.63 5.54 -4.27
CA LYS A 123 15.56 6.68 -4.16
C LYS A 123 14.94 7.88 -3.44
N ILE A 124 13.69 8.24 -3.74
CA ILE A 124 12.98 9.36 -3.08
C ILE A 124 12.80 9.09 -1.58
N ILE A 125 12.46 7.86 -1.20
CA ILE A 125 12.29 7.44 0.20
C ILE A 125 13.63 7.31 0.92
N GLY A 126 14.74 7.11 0.17
CA GLY A 126 16.09 6.89 0.73
C GLY A 126 16.41 5.42 1.00
N LEU A 127 15.80 4.50 0.27
CA LEU A 127 16.05 3.07 0.36
C LEU A 127 17.19 2.64 -0.57
N ASN A 128 17.97 1.63 -0.15
CA ASN A 128 19.12 1.10 -0.91
C ASN A 128 18.72 0.10 -2.02
N GLY A 129 17.48 0.18 -2.53
CA GLY A 129 17.00 -0.64 -3.63
C GLY A 129 15.51 -0.93 -3.56
N THR A 130 14.97 -1.36 -4.69
CA THR A 130 13.52 -1.61 -4.87
C THR A 130 12.98 -2.72 -3.98
N HIS A 131 13.80 -3.75 -3.71
CA HIS A 131 13.43 -4.89 -2.88
C HIS A 131 13.14 -4.52 -1.42
N PHE A 132 13.57 -3.34 -0.95
CA PHE A 132 13.23 -2.84 0.38
C PHE A 132 11.88 -2.12 0.45
N LEU A 133 11.25 -1.74 -0.67
CA LEU A 133 10.00 -0.99 -0.67
C LEU A 133 8.85 -1.70 0.03
N SER A 134 8.64 -2.97 -0.28
CA SER A 134 7.60 -3.78 0.36
C SER A 134 7.86 -3.91 1.86
N GLY A 135 9.13 -4.16 2.26
CA GLY A 135 9.53 -4.21 3.67
C GLY A 135 9.36 -2.88 4.40
N TYR A 136 9.63 -1.76 3.75
CA TYR A 136 9.38 -0.43 4.30
C TYR A 136 7.91 -0.21 4.64
N LEU A 137 6.99 -0.55 3.72
CA LEU A 137 5.56 -0.44 3.98
C LEU A 137 5.08 -1.44 5.05
N ASP A 138 5.61 -2.67 5.04
CA ASP A 138 5.31 -3.65 6.09
C ASP A 138 5.74 -3.14 7.48
N GLU A 139 6.89 -2.50 7.58
CA GLU A 139 7.40 -1.90 8.81
C GLU A 139 6.55 -0.71 9.27
N LEU A 140 6.10 0.17 8.36
CA LEU A 140 5.14 1.23 8.70
C LEU A 140 3.84 0.64 9.25
N ASN A 141 3.31 -0.41 8.62
CA ASN A 141 2.12 -1.12 9.08
C ASN A 141 2.33 -1.74 10.46
N ARG A 142 3.50 -2.31 10.73
CA ARG A 142 3.86 -2.89 12.02
C ARG A 142 3.92 -1.82 13.12
N LYS A 143 4.64 -0.72 12.89
CA LYS A 143 4.78 0.41 13.83
C LYS A 143 3.42 1.02 14.20
N GLN A 144 2.48 1.04 13.26
CA GLN A 144 1.15 1.61 13.47
C GLN A 144 0.09 0.57 13.87
N HIS A 145 0.52 -0.62 14.24
CA HIS A 145 -0.37 -1.72 14.67
C HIS A 145 -1.45 -2.10 13.64
N ILE A 146 -1.24 -1.80 12.34
CA ILE A 146 -2.17 -2.12 11.26
C ILE A 146 -2.37 -3.63 11.20
N TRP A 147 -1.29 -4.41 11.23
CA TRP A 147 -1.35 -5.88 11.23
C TRP A 147 -2.11 -6.42 12.44
N LYS A 148 -1.76 -5.93 13.64
CA LYS A 148 -2.40 -6.37 14.88
C LYS A 148 -3.90 -6.08 14.89
N SER A 149 -4.32 -4.90 14.44
CA SER A 149 -5.73 -4.51 14.41
C SER A 149 -6.56 -5.30 13.40
N ALA A 150 -5.92 -5.89 12.37
CA ALA A 150 -6.56 -6.73 11.35
C ALA A 150 -6.46 -8.24 11.63
N GLN A 151 -5.73 -8.66 12.65
CA GLN A 151 -5.40 -10.07 12.91
C GLN A 151 -6.64 -10.97 13.05
N GLN A 152 -7.71 -10.45 13.64
CA GLN A 152 -8.99 -11.17 13.77
C GLN A 152 -9.63 -11.55 12.42
N MET A 153 -9.19 -10.94 11.32
CA MET A 153 -9.67 -11.26 9.97
C MET A 153 -9.05 -12.58 9.44
N ALA A 154 -7.89 -13.00 9.95
CA ALA A 154 -7.16 -14.16 9.43
C ALA A 154 -8.00 -15.45 9.34
N PRO A 155 -8.76 -15.87 10.37
CA PRO A 155 -9.60 -17.07 10.29
C PRO A 155 -10.81 -16.91 9.37
N LEU A 156 -11.20 -15.67 9.06
CA LEU A 156 -12.34 -15.37 8.18
C LEU A 156 -11.95 -15.37 6.69
N LEU A 157 -10.66 -15.30 6.38
CA LEU A 157 -10.12 -15.37 5.02
C LEU A 157 -10.04 -16.84 4.56
N THR A 158 -11.18 -17.53 4.47
CA THR A 158 -11.27 -18.87 3.87
C THR A 158 -10.96 -18.82 2.38
N ASP A 159 -10.70 -19.98 1.74
CA ASP A 159 -10.44 -19.99 0.29
C ASP A 159 -11.65 -19.49 -0.51
N GLU A 160 -12.87 -19.80 -0.09
CA GLU A 160 -14.11 -19.29 -0.68
C GLU A 160 -14.23 -17.76 -0.54
N VAL A 161 -13.88 -17.20 0.62
CA VAL A 161 -13.88 -15.74 0.82
C VAL A 161 -12.80 -15.07 -0.02
N ILE A 162 -11.64 -15.70 -0.17
CA ILE A 162 -10.54 -15.18 -1.01
C ILE A 162 -10.96 -15.16 -2.48
N GLU A 163 -11.63 -16.18 -3.00
CA GLU A 163 -12.18 -16.22 -4.36
C GLU A 163 -13.16 -15.04 -4.58
N GLN A 164 -14.12 -14.85 -3.68
CA GLN A 164 -15.07 -13.72 -3.74
C GLN A 164 -14.37 -12.35 -3.72
N LEU A 165 -13.33 -12.20 -2.89
CA LEU A 165 -12.53 -10.96 -2.83
C LEU A 165 -11.76 -10.72 -4.12
N ALA A 166 -11.23 -11.76 -4.76
CA ALA A 166 -10.51 -11.66 -6.03
C ALA A 166 -11.45 -11.23 -7.15
N GLU A 167 -12.61 -11.85 -7.27
CA GLU A 167 -13.66 -11.46 -8.23
C GLU A 167 -14.09 -10.00 -8.04
N GLN A 168 -14.33 -9.60 -6.79
CA GLN A 168 -14.71 -8.22 -6.47
C GLN A 168 -13.59 -7.23 -6.80
N ALA A 169 -12.33 -7.56 -6.54
CA ALA A 169 -11.19 -6.73 -6.89
C ALA A 169 -11.06 -6.57 -8.40
N LEU A 170 -11.25 -7.64 -9.19
CA LEU A 170 -11.22 -7.62 -10.65
C LEU A 170 -12.27 -6.69 -11.26
N SER A 171 -13.42 -6.53 -10.62
CA SER A 171 -14.45 -5.59 -11.07
C SER A 171 -14.07 -4.12 -10.85
N GLY A 172 -12.96 -3.86 -10.14
CA GLY A 172 -12.52 -2.52 -9.77
C GLY A 172 -11.76 -1.80 -10.88
N ASN A 173 -11.90 -0.47 -10.92
CA ASN A 173 -11.29 0.38 -11.96
C ASN A 173 -9.74 0.39 -11.94
N GLY A 174 -9.10 0.00 -10.83
CA GLY A 174 -7.64 0.04 -10.66
C GLY A 174 -6.88 -1.13 -11.31
N ILE A 175 -7.56 -2.18 -11.72
CA ILE A 175 -6.92 -3.38 -12.30
C ILE A 175 -6.21 -3.08 -13.62
N LEU A 176 -6.90 -2.41 -14.54
CA LEU A 176 -6.38 -2.13 -15.88
C LEU A 176 -5.30 -1.04 -15.91
N THR A 177 -5.12 -0.32 -14.81
CA THR A 177 -4.10 0.71 -14.68
C THR A 177 -2.84 0.20 -14.00
N ASN A 178 -2.87 -1.00 -13.42
CA ASN A 178 -1.67 -1.68 -12.94
C ASN A 178 -0.84 -2.20 -14.12
N ARG A 179 0.48 -1.99 -14.12
CA ARG A 179 1.34 -2.37 -15.26
C ARG A 179 1.39 -3.88 -15.51
N LYS A 180 1.24 -4.68 -14.48
CA LYS A 180 0.97 -6.11 -14.59
C LYS A 180 -0.50 -6.32 -14.25
N VAL A 181 -1.34 -6.54 -15.27
CA VAL A 181 -2.76 -6.83 -15.07
C VAL A 181 -2.90 -8.25 -14.54
N PRO A 182 -3.45 -8.44 -13.32
CA PRO A 182 -3.54 -9.77 -12.72
C PRO A 182 -4.69 -10.59 -13.28
N SER A 183 -4.53 -11.92 -13.25
CA SER A 183 -5.64 -12.87 -13.33
C SER A 183 -6.36 -12.99 -11.97
N ASN A 184 -7.51 -13.70 -11.95
CA ASN A 184 -8.22 -13.97 -10.69
C ASN A 184 -7.35 -14.77 -9.74
N GLU A 185 -6.69 -15.82 -10.24
CA GLU A 185 -5.81 -16.70 -9.46
C GLU A 185 -4.62 -15.94 -8.88
N GLU A 186 -4.06 -14.98 -9.62
CA GLU A 186 -2.96 -14.14 -9.13
C GLU A 186 -3.42 -13.22 -7.99
N ILE A 187 -4.65 -12.68 -8.05
CA ILE A 187 -5.22 -11.89 -6.95
C ILE A 187 -5.50 -12.78 -5.73
N GLU A 188 -5.99 -13.99 -5.93
CA GLU A 188 -6.14 -14.95 -4.83
C GLU A 188 -4.81 -15.23 -4.12
N VAL A 189 -3.71 -15.39 -4.87
CA VAL A 189 -2.37 -15.55 -4.29
C VAL A 189 -2.00 -14.37 -3.41
N ILE A 190 -2.30 -13.13 -3.85
CA ILE A 190 -2.06 -11.92 -3.05
C ILE A 190 -2.87 -11.95 -1.75
N PHE A 191 -4.15 -12.33 -1.77
CA PHE A 191 -4.96 -12.48 -0.55
C PHE A 191 -4.50 -13.64 0.35
N LYS A 192 -4.01 -14.74 -0.22
CA LYS A 192 -3.40 -15.85 0.54
C LYS A 192 -2.12 -15.40 1.27
N GLN A 193 -1.32 -14.52 0.65
CA GLN A 193 -0.17 -13.89 1.32
C GLN A 193 -0.61 -13.01 2.49
N LEU A 194 -1.66 -12.19 2.33
CA LEU A 194 -2.25 -11.42 3.42
C LEU A 194 -2.69 -12.35 4.57
N ARG A 195 -3.44 -13.41 4.28
CA ARG A 195 -3.88 -14.39 5.29
C ARG A 195 -2.69 -14.96 6.07
N LYS A 196 -1.65 -15.40 5.35
CA LYS A 196 -0.42 -15.93 5.96
C LYS A 196 0.24 -14.89 6.86
N ARG A 197 0.35 -13.64 6.41
CA ARG A 197 0.96 -12.54 7.18
C ARG A 197 0.20 -12.25 8.47
N LEU A 198 -1.14 -12.27 8.43
CA LEU A 198 -1.99 -12.05 9.60
C LEU A 198 -1.92 -13.21 10.61
N GLN A 199 -1.64 -14.44 10.17
CA GLN A 199 -1.48 -15.62 11.05
C GLN A 199 -0.13 -15.62 11.81
N ILE A 200 0.88 -14.95 11.28
CA ILE A 200 2.18 -14.81 11.93
C ILE A 200 2.05 -13.81 13.07
N GLU A 201 1.77 -14.26 14.28
CA GLU A 201 1.72 -13.40 15.46
C GLU A 201 3.02 -12.60 15.60
N GLY A 202 3.00 -11.29 15.31
CA GLY A 202 4.04 -10.31 15.73
C GLY A 202 5.50 -10.70 15.46
N GLY A 203 5.75 -11.78 14.76
CA GLY A 203 7.05 -12.38 14.55
C GLY A 203 7.76 -11.75 13.35
N ILE A 204 8.79 -11.00 13.63
CA ILE A 204 9.75 -10.41 12.67
C ILE A 204 10.52 -11.47 11.87
N VAL A 205 10.30 -12.77 12.09
CA VAL A 205 11.34 -13.79 11.83
C VAL A 205 11.37 -14.33 10.40
N GLU A 206 10.34 -14.22 9.55
CA GLU A 206 10.36 -15.00 8.30
C GLU A 206 10.20 -14.25 6.98
N TRP A 207 9.99 -12.95 6.99
CA TRP A 207 9.84 -12.20 5.75
C TRP A 207 11.14 -12.16 4.91
N GLN A 208 12.29 -12.17 5.57
CA GLN A 208 13.61 -12.18 4.89
C GLN A 208 13.98 -13.56 4.33
N GLN A 209 13.47 -14.66 4.90
CA GLN A 209 13.80 -16.02 4.46
C GLN A 209 13.01 -16.49 3.23
N CYS A 210 11.80 -15.99 3.00
CA CYS A 210 11.03 -16.33 1.79
C CYS A 210 11.57 -15.72 0.50
N GLN A 211 12.51 -14.78 0.57
CA GLN A 211 13.12 -14.15 -0.61
C GLN A 211 14.45 -14.78 -1.04
N VAL A 212 14.99 -15.74 -0.28
CA VAL A 212 16.31 -16.34 -0.53
C VAL A 212 16.23 -17.73 -1.22
N GLU A 213 15.04 -18.31 -1.31
CA GLU A 213 14.86 -19.64 -1.94
C GLU A 213 14.10 -19.58 -3.28
N LYS A 214 14.60 -18.73 -4.22
CA LYS A 214 14.33 -18.91 -5.67
C LYS A 214 15.46 -18.43 -6.50
#